data_58225ea851c9ef38793d9f905383b9aa
#
_entry.id   58225ea851c9ef38793d9f905383b9aa
#
_cell.length_a   1.000
_cell.length_b   1.000
_cell.length_c   1.000
_cell.angle_alpha   90.00
_cell.angle_beta   90.00
_cell.angle_gamma   90.00
#
_symmetry.space_group_name_H-M   'P 1'
#
loop_
_entity.id
_entity.type
_entity.pdbx_description
1 polymer ?
#
loop_
_entity_poly.entity_id
_entity_poly.type
_entity_poly.pdbx_seq_one_letter_code
_entity_poly.pdbx_strand_id
1 'polypeptide(L)'
;NDAPSLVRQMKSWGAADVSVSPDAKEVAFVMHGDVYVTSVEYTTTKRITDTPQQERDLSFSPNGRALVYAAERNGVWQIYQSKIKNEKEKNFTYATDIEEEQLVKTGVTSQYPQYSPDGKEVAFFEDRAALRIINLKSKEIRTVLDGKYVYSYSDGDIAFEWSPDSKWLLSTYIGNGGWNNQDIALVKADGKEVHNLTNSGYSDSNGKWVLDGKAMLFQSDRAGYRSHGSWGAEDDAYIMFFDLDAYNRFNMSKEEI
;
A
#
# COMPACT_ATOMS: atom_id res chain seq x y z
N ASN A 1 -5.02 2.97 -53.58
CA ASN A 1 -3.95 3.09 -52.58
C ASN A 1 -4.61 3.07 -51.20
N ASP A 2 -4.94 1.86 -50.73
CA ASP A 2 -5.40 1.67 -49.36
C ASP A 2 -4.17 1.73 -48.45
N ALA A 3 -3.99 2.85 -47.77
CA ALA A 3 -3.06 2.94 -46.67
C ALA A 3 -3.50 1.93 -45.61
N PRO A 4 -2.61 1.07 -45.10
CA PRO A 4 -2.99 0.14 -44.07
C PRO A 4 -3.56 0.93 -42.89
N SER A 5 -4.82 0.64 -42.52
CA SER A 5 -5.41 1.21 -41.34
C SER A 5 -4.55 0.82 -40.14
N LEU A 6 -3.98 1.79 -39.46
CA LEU A 6 -3.30 1.58 -38.18
C LEU A 6 -4.35 1.06 -37.18
N VAL A 7 -4.52 -0.25 -37.15
CA VAL A 7 -5.33 -0.89 -36.11
C VAL A 7 -4.55 -0.80 -34.80
N ARG A 8 -4.93 0.15 -33.97
CA ARG A 8 -4.42 0.24 -32.61
C ARG A 8 -5.18 -0.78 -31.76
N GLN A 9 -4.54 -1.89 -31.44
CA GLN A 9 -5.07 -2.81 -30.43
C GLN A 9 -4.93 -2.16 -29.06
N MET A 10 -6.04 -1.76 -28.46
CA MET A 10 -6.09 -1.37 -27.06
C MET A 10 -6.42 -2.62 -26.22
N LYS A 11 -5.47 -3.06 -25.39
CA LYS A 11 -5.75 -4.08 -24.38
C LYS A 11 -6.40 -3.38 -23.19
N SER A 12 -7.63 -3.75 -22.87
CA SER A 12 -8.39 -3.23 -21.74
C SER A 12 -8.34 -4.14 -20.50
N TRP A 13 -7.53 -5.19 -20.54
CA TRP A 13 -7.37 -6.15 -19.44
C TRP A 13 -5.89 -6.50 -19.24
N GLY A 14 -5.57 -7.06 -18.07
CA GLY A 14 -4.24 -7.62 -17.74
C GLY A 14 -3.29 -6.64 -17.07
N ALA A 15 -3.72 -5.40 -16.82
CA ALA A 15 -3.03 -4.51 -15.91
C ALA A 15 -3.44 -4.84 -14.46
N ALA A 16 -2.47 -4.92 -13.58
CA ALA A 16 -2.62 -5.15 -12.14
C ALA A 16 -1.81 -4.11 -11.35
N ASP A 17 -2.04 -4.06 -10.04
CA ASP A 17 -1.23 -3.28 -9.10
C ASP A 17 -1.06 -1.82 -9.51
N VAL A 18 -2.18 -1.12 -9.66
CA VAL A 18 -2.20 0.28 -10.11
C VAL A 18 -1.81 1.22 -8.99
N SER A 19 -0.86 2.14 -9.28
CA SER A 19 -0.47 3.24 -8.39
C SER A 19 -0.48 4.57 -9.15
N VAL A 20 -1.01 5.61 -8.55
CA VAL A 20 -1.10 6.96 -9.16
C VAL A 20 0.00 7.84 -8.58
N SER A 21 0.68 8.61 -9.43
CA SER A 21 1.68 9.58 -8.97
C SER A 21 1.04 10.67 -8.09
N PRO A 22 1.79 11.25 -7.13
CA PRO A 22 1.24 12.26 -6.21
C PRO A 22 0.66 13.50 -6.90
N ASP A 23 1.16 13.84 -8.08
CA ASP A 23 0.65 14.95 -8.89
C ASP A 23 -0.47 14.55 -9.86
N ALA A 24 -0.91 13.28 -9.81
CA ALA A 24 -1.93 12.67 -10.65
C ALA A 24 -1.65 12.74 -12.18
N LYS A 25 -0.38 12.91 -12.58
CA LYS A 25 0.01 13.00 -14.01
C LYS A 25 0.46 11.68 -14.61
N GLU A 26 0.82 10.72 -13.76
CA GLU A 26 1.28 9.41 -14.19
C GLU A 26 0.57 8.30 -13.42
N VAL A 27 0.40 7.16 -14.08
CA VAL A 27 -0.12 5.93 -13.49
C VAL A 27 0.89 4.82 -13.73
N ALA A 28 1.37 4.20 -12.66
CA ALA A 28 2.15 2.98 -12.71
C ALA A 28 1.23 1.76 -12.63
N PHE A 29 1.57 0.71 -13.37
CA PHE A 29 0.84 -0.55 -13.36
C PHE A 29 1.77 -1.70 -13.75
N VAL A 30 1.39 -2.92 -13.37
CA VAL A 30 2.06 -4.14 -13.80
C VAL A 30 1.32 -4.74 -15.00
N MET A 31 2.06 -5.12 -16.02
CA MET A 31 1.53 -5.86 -17.17
C MET A 31 2.52 -6.94 -17.61
N HIS A 32 2.06 -8.18 -17.69
CA HIS A 32 2.88 -9.35 -18.01
C HIS A 32 4.11 -9.53 -17.11
N GLY A 33 4.00 -9.11 -15.85
CA GLY A 33 5.07 -9.19 -14.85
C GLY A 33 6.00 -8.00 -14.80
N ASP A 34 5.93 -7.05 -15.74
CA ASP A 34 6.78 -5.85 -15.76
C ASP A 34 6.04 -4.59 -15.29
N VAL A 35 6.80 -3.67 -14.74
CA VAL A 35 6.34 -2.34 -14.33
C VAL A 35 6.33 -1.39 -15.52
N TYR A 36 5.21 -0.74 -15.72
CA TYR A 36 5.01 0.33 -16.71
C TYR A 36 4.53 1.61 -16.03
N VAL A 37 4.87 2.74 -16.62
CA VAL A 37 4.31 4.04 -16.26
C VAL A 37 3.72 4.70 -17.51
N THR A 38 2.48 5.16 -17.40
CA THR A 38 1.79 5.88 -18.48
C THR A 38 1.42 7.29 -18.04
N SER A 39 1.47 8.24 -18.97
CA SER A 39 0.96 9.58 -18.75
C SER A 39 -0.56 9.57 -18.74
N VAL A 40 -1.17 10.33 -17.83
CA VAL A 40 -2.64 10.55 -17.78
C VAL A 40 -3.08 11.47 -18.92
N GLU A 41 -2.27 12.47 -19.25
CA GLU A 41 -2.60 13.51 -20.23
C GLU A 41 -2.19 13.11 -21.66
N TYR A 42 -1.06 12.41 -21.80
CA TYR A 42 -0.48 12.06 -23.09
C TYR A 42 -0.54 10.55 -23.33
N THR A 43 -0.26 10.13 -24.58
CA THR A 43 -0.27 8.70 -24.95
C THR A 43 1.05 7.97 -24.66
N THR A 44 1.98 8.61 -23.96
CA THR A 44 3.30 8.05 -23.68
C THR A 44 3.21 7.02 -22.56
N THR A 45 3.70 5.82 -22.83
CA THR A 45 3.88 4.75 -21.84
C THR A 45 5.32 4.28 -21.90
N LYS A 46 5.93 4.11 -20.73
CA LYS A 46 7.31 3.64 -20.59
C LYS A 46 7.35 2.37 -19.78
N ARG A 47 8.08 1.38 -20.27
CA ARG A 47 8.45 0.19 -19.51
C ARG A 47 9.57 0.55 -18.55
N ILE A 48 9.42 0.25 -17.27
CA ILE A 48 10.37 0.56 -16.20
C ILE A 48 11.27 -0.63 -15.91
N THR A 49 10.69 -1.83 -15.84
CA THR A 49 11.43 -3.08 -15.68
C THR A 49 11.38 -3.91 -16.96
N ASP A 50 12.43 -4.67 -17.22
CA ASP A 50 12.55 -5.57 -18.37
C ASP A 50 13.29 -6.82 -17.91
N THR A 51 12.59 -7.67 -17.17
CA THR A 51 13.17 -8.86 -16.55
C THR A 51 12.34 -10.09 -16.90
N PRO A 52 12.92 -11.30 -16.91
CA PRO A 52 12.15 -12.53 -17.11
C PRO A 52 11.32 -12.94 -15.90
N GLN A 53 11.49 -12.27 -14.75
CA GLN A 53 10.75 -12.51 -13.52
C GLN A 53 9.53 -11.59 -13.42
N GLN A 54 8.89 -11.58 -12.25
CA GLN A 54 7.66 -10.81 -12.03
C GLN A 54 7.87 -9.70 -11.00
N GLU A 55 7.17 -8.59 -11.21
CA GLU A 55 7.01 -7.49 -10.30
C GLU A 55 5.54 -7.35 -9.89
N ARG A 56 5.28 -6.81 -8.66
CA ARG A 56 3.96 -6.53 -8.12
C ARG A 56 3.99 -5.53 -6.96
N ASP A 57 2.84 -5.17 -6.45
CA ASP A 57 2.67 -4.33 -5.24
C ASP A 57 3.33 -2.95 -5.39
N LEU A 58 2.90 -2.17 -6.37
CA LEU A 58 3.51 -0.88 -6.70
C LEU A 58 3.13 0.24 -5.72
N SER A 59 4.08 1.10 -5.39
CA SER A 59 3.84 2.36 -4.67
C SER A 59 4.76 3.47 -5.18
N PHE A 60 4.19 4.64 -5.52
CA PHE A 60 4.98 5.84 -5.80
C PHE A 60 5.56 6.44 -4.53
N SER A 61 6.75 7.01 -4.64
CA SER A 61 7.28 7.90 -3.61
C SER A 61 6.48 9.20 -3.53
N PRO A 62 6.44 9.88 -2.36
CA PRO A 62 5.68 11.13 -2.20
C PRO A 62 6.08 12.27 -3.13
N ASN A 63 7.29 12.23 -3.67
CA ASN A 63 7.76 13.20 -4.66
C ASN A 63 7.58 12.76 -6.11
N GLY A 64 6.97 11.59 -6.36
CA GLY A 64 6.70 11.03 -7.67
C GLY A 64 7.92 10.54 -8.47
N ARG A 65 9.14 10.60 -7.89
CA ARG A 65 10.39 10.33 -8.61
C ARG A 65 10.96 8.93 -8.38
N ALA A 66 10.30 8.12 -7.58
CA ALA A 66 10.65 6.74 -7.36
C ALA A 66 9.40 5.86 -7.25
N LEU A 67 9.56 4.59 -7.58
CA LEU A 67 8.60 3.51 -7.41
C LEU A 67 9.24 2.43 -6.57
N VAL A 68 8.54 1.94 -5.54
CA VAL A 68 8.88 0.67 -4.89
C VAL A 68 7.92 -0.40 -5.35
N TYR A 69 8.41 -1.62 -5.39
CA TYR A 69 7.64 -2.81 -5.77
C TYR A 69 8.28 -4.07 -5.18
N ALA A 70 7.50 -5.12 -5.05
CA ALA A 70 8.01 -6.45 -4.81
C ALA A 70 8.43 -7.06 -6.16
N ALA A 71 9.62 -7.62 -6.24
CA ALA A 71 10.11 -8.31 -7.42
C ALA A 71 10.62 -9.70 -7.04
N GLU A 72 10.21 -10.71 -7.83
CA GLU A 72 10.77 -12.04 -7.70
C GLU A 72 12.16 -12.07 -8.34
N ARG A 73 13.14 -12.49 -7.57
CA ARG A 73 14.49 -12.74 -8.08
C ARG A 73 15.02 -14.02 -7.43
N ASN A 74 15.47 -14.97 -8.22
CA ASN A 74 15.98 -16.25 -7.74
C ASN A 74 14.99 -17.03 -6.85
N GLY A 75 13.69 -16.96 -7.16
CA GLY A 75 12.63 -17.66 -6.43
C GLY A 75 12.21 -17.02 -5.12
N VAL A 76 12.68 -15.79 -4.82
CA VAL A 76 12.30 -15.05 -3.61
C VAL A 76 11.82 -13.66 -3.97
N TRP A 77 10.67 -13.26 -3.41
CA TRP A 77 10.15 -11.91 -3.51
C TRP A 77 10.91 -10.98 -2.56
N GLN A 78 11.44 -9.89 -3.09
CA GLN A 78 12.16 -8.88 -2.32
C GLN A 78 11.73 -7.48 -2.76
N ILE A 79 12.02 -6.46 -1.96
CA ILE A 79 11.63 -5.09 -2.28
C ILE A 79 12.72 -4.40 -3.09
N TYR A 80 12.32 -3.86 -4.23
CA TYR A 80 13.13 -3.08 -5.15
C TYR A 80 12.59 -1.65 -5.28
N GLN A 81 13.45 -0.76 -5.71
CA GLN A 81 13.11 0.62 -6.01
C GLN A 81 13.67 0.99 -7.37
N SER A 82 12.84 1.57 -8.24
CA SER A 82 13.29 2.30 -9.43
C SER A 82 13.19 3.79 -9.19
N LYS A 83 14.25 4.55 -9.46
CA LYS A 83 14.23 6.00 -9.28
C LYS A 83 14.82 6.75 -10.47
N ILE A 84 14.30 7.94 -10.74
CA ILE A 84 14.81 8.87 -11.74
C ILE A 84 16.09 9.51 -11.21
N LYS A 85 17.23 9.30 -11.90
CA LYS A 85 18.53 9.84 -11.49
C LYS A 85 18.71 11.32 -11.82
N ASN A 86 18.27 11.74 -13.00
CA ASN A 86 18.42 13.13 -13.43
C ASN A 86 17.49 14.03 -12.64
N GLU A 87 18.05 14.88 -11.78
CA GLU A 87 17.29 15.77 -10.86
C GLU A 87 16.37 16.77 -11.58
N LYS A 88 16.63 17.06 -12.86
CA LYS A 88 15.79 17.96 -13.67
C LYS A 88 14.54 17.28 -14.21
N GLU A 89 14.52 15.95 -14.25
CA GLU A 89 13.39 15.18 -14.76
C GLU A 89 12.44 14.83 -13.59
N LYS A 90 11.15 15.08 -13.78
CA LYS A 90 10.14 14.91 -12.72
C LYS A 90 9.29 13.66 -12.90
N ASN A 91 9.13 13.19 -14.13
CA ASN A 91 8.19 12.15 -14.50
C ASN A 91 8.90 10.97 -15.17
N PHE A 92 8.43 9.78 -14.89
CA PHE A 92 8.99 8.53 -15.44
C PHE A 92 8.83 8.43 -16.95
N THR A 93 7.70 8.90 -17.50
CA THR A 93 7.37 8.73 -18.93
C THR A 93 8.40 9.34 -19.85
N TYR A 94 9.14 10.36 -19.43
CA TYR A 94 10.22 10.96 -20.23
C TYR A 94 11.59 10.95 -19.54
N ALA A 95 11.73 10.29 -18.41
CA ALA A 95 13.01 10.15 -17.73
C ALA A 95 14.03 9.45 -18.64
N THR A 96 15.25 9.97 -18.70
CA THR A 96 16.32 9.45 -19.57
C THR A 96 17.20 8.43 -18.86
N ASP A 97 17.28 8.49 -17.52
CA ASP A 97 18.10 7.59 -16.70
C ASP A 97 17.31 7.16 -15.46
N ILE A 98 17.03 5.86 -15.37
CA ILE A 98 16.32 5.22 -14.26
C ILE A 98 17.24 4.15 -13.69
N GLU A 99 17.45 4.22 -12.37
CA GLU A 99 18.26 3.26 -11.64
C GLU A 99 17.37 2.34 -10.81
N GLU A 100 17.60 1.03 -10.92
CA GLU A 100 17.00 0.03 -10.03
C GLU A 100 17.94 -0.30 -8.87
N GLU A 101 17.42 -0.33 -7.65
CA GLU A 101 18.13 -0.72 -6.43
C GLU A 101 17.31 -1.76 -5.66
N GLN A 102 17.95 -2.85 -5.24
CA GLN A 102 17.35 -3.76 -4.26
C GLN A 102 17.42 -3.16 -2.86
N LEU A 103 16.27 -2.78 -2.29
CA LEU A 103 16.20 -2.19 -0.94
C LEU A 103 16.29 -3.24 0.17
N VAL A 104 15.56 -4.33 0.05
CA VAL A 104 15.50 -5.41 1.05
C VAL A 104 16.22 -6.63 0.53
N LYS A 105 17.16 -7.15 1.33
CA LYS A 105 18.05 -8.27 0.99
C LYS A 105 18.08 -9.34 2.08
N THR A 106 16.93 -9.60 2.72
CA THR A 106 16.86 -10.56 3.84
C THR A 106 16.84 -12.01 3.39
N GLY A 107 16.53 -12.26 2.11
CA GLY A 107 16.33 -13.62 1.59
C GLY A 107 15.01 -14.26 2.01
N VAL A 108 14.14 -13.50 2.71
CA VAL A 108 12.80 -13.91 3.11
C VAL A 108 11.79 -13.13 2.27
N THR A 109 10.73 -13.78 1.81
CA THR A 109 9.69 -13.16 1.00
C THR A 109 9.17 -11.86 1.63
N SER A 110 9.25 -10.76 0.88
CA SER A 110 8.85 -9.42 1.29
C SER A 110 7.92 -8.82 0.25
N GLN A 111 6.77 -8.24 0.68
CA GLN A 111 5.66 -7.85 -0.18
C GLN A 111 4.98 -6.57 0.32
N TYR A 112 4.13 -5.98 -0.52
CA TYR A 112 3.30 -4.79 -0.22
C TYR A 112 4.10 -3.58 0.26
N PRO A 113 5.18 -3.18 -0.44
CA PRO A 113 5.94 -2.02 -0.01
C PRO A 113 5.17 -0.72 -0.17
N GLN A 114 5.23 0.15 0.83
CA GLN A 114 4.66 1.49 0.78
C GLN A 114 5.61 2.51 1.39
N TYR A 115 5.81 3.62 0.70
CA TYR A 115 6.56 4.75 1.26
C TYR A 115 5.82 5.39 2.44
N SER A 116 6.57 5.83 3.43
CA SER A 116 6.07 6.80 4.39
C SER A 116 5.73 8.13 3.68
N PRO A 117 4.70 8.88 4.12
CA PRO A 117 4.35 10.16 3.52
C PRO A 117 5.48 11.19 3.47
N ASP A 118 6.46 11.13 4.39
CA ASP A 118 7.64 11.98 4.37
C ASP A 118 8.78 11.48 3.44
N GLY A 119 8.59 10.30 2.82
CA GLY A 119 9.50 9.70 1.86
C GLY A 119 10.81 9.18 2.43
N LYS A 120 10.94 9.04 3.75
CA LYS A 120 12.20 8.60 4.38
C LYS A 120 12.28 7.10 4.61
N GLU A 121 11.15 6.42 4.62
CA GLU A 121 11.03 5.03 4.99
C GLU A 121 10.10 4.28 4.03
N VAL A 122 10.25 2.96 3.99
CA VAL A 122 9.33 2.04 3.31
C VAL A 122 8.91 0.96 4.29
N ALA A 123 7.60 0.80 4.48
CA ALA A 123 7.03 -0.31 5.23
C ALA A 123 6.67 -1.45 4.26
N PHE A 124 6.75 -2.69 4.75
CA PHE A 124 6.44 -3.89 3.98
C PHE A 124 6.12 -5.06 4.91
N PHE A 125 5.40 -6.05 4.42
CA PHE A 125 5.27 -7.32 5.10
C PHE A 125 6.40 -8.28 4.71
N GLU A 126 7.01 -8.94 5.72
CA GLU A 126 7.97 -10.02 5.54
C GLU A 126 7.34 -11.32 6.03
N ASP A 127 7.55 -12.40 5.29
CA ASP A 127 7.00 -13.74 5.56
C ASP A 127 5.48 -13.72 5.78
N ARG A 128 4.76 -12.91 4.98
CA ARG A 128 3.29 -12.72 5.02
C ARG A 128 2.71 -12.20 6.34
N ALA A 129 3.52 -11.89 7.33
CA ALA A 129 3.01 -11.60 8.66
C ALA A 129 3.72 -10.45 9.37
N ALA A 130 5.04 -10.41 9.40
CA ALA A 130 5.77 -9.39 10.13
C ALA A 130 5.76 -8.05 9.39
N LEU A 131 5.21 -6.99 10.01
CA LEU A 131 5.29 -5.65 9.48
C LEU A 131 6.66 -5.05 9.83
N ARG A 132 7.40 -4.71 8.80
CA ARG A 132 8.77 -4.18 8.91
C ARG A 132 8.90 -2.84 8.20
N ILE A 133 9.88 -2.05 8.62
CA ILE A 133 10.20 -0.76 8.03
C ILE A 133 11.69 -0.70 7.74
N ILE A 134 12.04 -0.29 6.53
CA ILE A 134 13.41 0.06 6.14
C ILE A 134 13.58 1.58 6.09
N ASN A 135 14.62 2.10 6.74
CA ASN A 135 15.05 3.48 6.58
C ASN A 135 15.88 3.62 5.29
N LEU A 136 15.46 4.49 4.38
CA LEU A 136 16.07 4.60 3.05
C LEU A 136 17.49 5.17 3.08
N LYS A 137 17.84 5.94 4.11
CA LYS A 137 19.18 6.52 4.26
C LYS A 137 20.15 5.57 4.96
N SER A 138 19.78 5.03 6.12
CA SER A 138 20.65 4.12 6.89
C SER A 138 20.63 2.68 6.38
N LYS A 139 19.59 2.31 5.62
CA LYS A 139 19.29 0.93 5.18
C LYS A 139 19.01 -0.03 6.33
N GLU A 140 18.80 0.47 7.53
CA GLU A 140 18.41 -0.34 8.69
C GLU A 140 16.95 -0.78 8.57
N ILE A 141 16.71 -2.05 8.87
CA ILE A 141 15.37 -2.66 8.90
C ILE A 141 15.00 -2.96 10.34
N ARG A 142 13.79 -2.55 10.74
CA ARG A 142 13.22 -2.86 12.06
C ARG A 142 11.85 -3.53 11.91
N THR A 143 11.51 -4.40 12.85
CA THR A 143 10.16 -4.95 12.99
C THR A 143 9.33 -4.00 13.84
N VAL A 144 8.15 -3.61 13.35
CA VAL A 144 7.22 -2.74 14.07
C VAL A 144 5.98 -3.49 14.58
N LEU A 145 5.61 -4.59 13.90
CA LEU A 145 4.60 -5.53 14.37
C LEU A 145 5.10 -6.96 14.14
N ASP A 146 5.20 -7.74 15.22
CA ASP A 146 5.64 -9.14 15.16
C ASP A 146 4.61 -9.99 14.41
N GLY A 147 5.07 -10.89 13.54
CA GLY A 147 4.24 -11.76 12.71
C GLY A 147 3.28 -12.66 13.49
N LYS A 148 3.55 -12.95 14.76
CA LYS A 148 2.62 -13.71 15.61
C LYS A 148 1.27 -13.01 15.84
N TYR A 149 1.19 -11.71 15.60
CA TYR A 149 -0.04 -10.90 15.72
C TYR A 149 -0.76 -10.68 14.40
N VAL A 150 -0.29 -11.30 13.33
CA VAL A 150 -0.89 -11.21 12.00
C VAL A 150 -1.04 -12.60 11.42
N TYR A 151 -2.13 -12.86 10.73
CA TYR A 151 -2.33 -14.12 10.03
C TYR A 151 -2.77 -13.83 8.59
N SER A 152 -2.04 -14.39 7.65
CA SER A 152 -2.34 -14.32 6.22
C SER A 152 -2.34 -15.72 5.62
N TYR A 153 -3.39 -16.08 4.89
CA TYR A 153 -3.49 -17.34 4.16
C TYR A 153 -3.51 -17.15 2.65
N SER A 154 -3.75 -15.93 2.17
CA SER A 154 -3.75 -15.59 0.75
C SER A 154 -3.21 -14.19 0.51
N ASP A 155 -2.80 -13.91 -0.73
CA ASP A 155 -2.36 -12.58 -1.10
C ASP A 155 -3.52 -11.59 -1.03
N GLY A 156 -3.28 -10.42 -0.41
CA GLY A 156 -4.25 -9.34 -0.28
C GLY A 156 -5.21 -9.42 0.91
N ASP A 157 -5.09 -10.42 1.79
CA ASP A 157 -5.95 -10.59 2.98
C ASP A 157 -5.49 -9.79 4.20
N ILE A 158 -4.31 -9.19 4.14
CA ILE A 158 -3.77 -8.29 5.17
C ILE A 158 -3.43 -6.92 4.57
N ALA A 159 -3.51 -5.90 5.39
CA ALA A 159 -3.22 -4.53 4.96
C ALA A 159 -2.58 -3.71 6.08
N PHE A 160 -1.86 -2.69 5.69
CA PHE A 160 -1.44 -1.59 6.57
C PHE A 160 -1.55 -0.26 5.83
N GLU A 161 -1.53 0.83 6.58
CA GLU A 161 -1.55 2.18 6.03
C GLU A 161 -0.82 3.15 6.94
N TRP A 162 0.06 3.96 6.37
CA TRP A 162 0.78 5.01 7.07
C TRP A 162 -0.15 6.16 7.50
N SER A 163 0.06 6.68 8.71
CA SER A 163 -0.55 7.95 9.11
C SER A 163 0.04 9.11 8.30
N PRO A 164 -0.73 10.19 8.06
CA PRO A 164 -0.24 11.35 7.30
C PRO A 164 1.04 11.98 7.84
N ASP A 165 1.29 11.87 9.15
CA ASP A 165 2.49 12.40 9.81
C ASP A 165 3.68 11.42 9.84
N SER A 166 3.55 10.25 9.21
CA SER A 166 4.58 9.20 9.14
C SER A 166 5.00 8.59 10.48
N LYS A 167 4.22 8.78 11.55
CA LYS A 167 4.59 8.30 12.89
C LYS A 167 3.91 7.01 13.29
N TRP A 168 2.80 6.69 12.64
CA TRP A 168 1.97 5.54 12.96
C TRP A 168 1.56 4.77 11.72
N LEU A 169 1.15 3.52 11.93
CA LEU A 169 0.51 2.70 10.91
C LEU A 169 -0.77 2.10 11.49
N LEU A 170 -1.82 2.04 10.68
CA LEU A 170 -2.92 1.10 10.90
C LEU A 170 -2.51 -0.23 10.30
N SER A 171 -2.78 -1.34 10.96
CA SER A 171 -2.44 -2.67 10.44
C SER A 171 -3.48 -3.71 10.84
N THR A 172 -3.69 -4.68 9.96
CA THR A 172 -4.39 -5.91 10.31
C THR A 172 -3.74 -6.55 11.54
N TYR A 173 -4.56 -7.01 12.47
CA TYR A 173 -4.14 -7.51 13.77
C TYR A 173 -5.07 -8.62 14.26
N ILE A 174 -4.56 -9.72 14.76
CA ILE A 174 -5.39 -10.80 15.31
C ILE A 174 -5.45 -10.76 16.84
N GLY A 175 -4.59 -10.01 17.49
CA GLY A 175 -4.59 -9.83 18.95
C GLY A 175 -4.65 -11.16 19.72
N ASN A 176 -5.68 -11.29 20.54
CA ASN A 176 -6.04 -12.52 21.23
C ASN A 176 -7.15 -13.30 20.50
N GLY A 177 -7.56 -12.82 19.32
CA GLY A 177 -8.61 -13.43 18.51
C GLY A 177 -8.13 -14.59 17.62
N GLY A 178 -9.08 -15.20 16.95
CA GLY A 178 -8.79 -16.16 15.89
C GLY A 178 -8.53 -15.48 14.54
N TRP A 179 -8.01 -16.24 13.61
CA TRP A 179 -7.75 -15.79 12.23
C TRP A 179 -8.98 -15.19 11.52
N ASN A 180 -10.17 -15.52 11.95
CA ASN A 180 -11.46 -15.06 11.41
C ASN A 180 -12.11 -13.90 12.19
N ASN A 181 -11.43 -13.35 13.20
CA ASN A 181 -11.88 -12.22 14.01
C ASN A 181 -10.71 -11.23 14.12
N GLN A 182 -10.31 -10.69 12.98
CA GLN A 182 -9.22 -9.73 12.95
C GLN A 182 -9.67 -8.37 13.47
N ASP A 183 -8.76 -7.71 14.14
CA ASP A 183 -8.87 -6.33 14.60
C ASP A 183 -7.97 -5.42 13.78
N ILE A 184 -8.02 -4.12 14.07
CA ILE A 184 -7.10 -3.12 13.54
C ILE A 184 -6.23 -2.60 14.69
N ALA A 185 -4.92 -2.70 14.53
CA ALA A 185 -3.95 -2.12 15.46
C ALA A 185 -3.43 -0.77 14.96
N LEU A 186 -3.15 0.11 15.91
CA LEU A 186 -2.32 1.29 15.75
C LEU A 186 -0.90 0.93 16.18
N VAL A 187 0.02 0.98 15.21
CA VAL A 187 1.42 0.58 15.39
C VAL A 187 2.31 1.80 15.25
N LYS A 188 3.13 2.06 16.25
CA LYS A 188 4.09 3.18 16.17
C LYS A 188 5.23 2.84 15.22
N ALA A 189 5.58 3.75 14.35
CA ALA A 189 6.60 3.53 13.32
C ALA A 189 8.00 3.25 13.89
N ASP A 190 8.28 3.61 15.15
CA ASP A 190 9.51 3.26 15.85
C ASP A 190 9.50 1.83 16.46
N GLY A 191 8.38 1.11 16.36
CA GLY A 191 8.20 -0.25 16.85
C GLY A 191 8.01 -0.39 18.36
N LYS A 192 7.84 0.71 19.11
CA LYS A 192 7.79 0.68 20.59
C LYS A 192 6.39 0.53 21.16
N GLU A 193 5.37 0.81 20.37
CA GLU A 193 3.98 0.82 20.84
C GLU A 193 3.07 0.16 19.81
N VAL A 194 2.15 -0.69 20.29
CA VAL A 194 1.09 -1.32 19.51
C VAL A 194 -0.19 -1.27 20.35
N HIS A 195 -1.26 -0.70 19.80
CA HIS A 195 -2.56 -0.59 20.43
C HIS A 195 -3.61 -1.28 19.56
N ASN A 196 -4.35 -2.23 20.10
CA ASN A 196 -5.53 -2.79 19.44
C ASN A 196 -6.65 -1.75 19.52
N LEU A 197 -7.03 -1.15 18.38
CA LEU A 197 -8.02 -0.07 18.32
C LEU A 197 -9.45 -0.59 18.38
N THR A 198 -9.75 -1.65 17.67
CA THR A 198 -11.12 -2.14 17.57
C THR A 198 -11.45 -3.14 18.66
N ASN A 199 -10.51 -4.00 19.05
CA ASN A 199 -10.58 -4.95 20.17
C ASN A 199 -11.98 -5.57 20.30
N SER A 200 -12.50 -6.11 19.22
CA SER A 200 -13.87 -6.58 19.09
C SER A 200 -13.93 -8.09 18.87
N GLY A 201 -15.09 -8.68 19.05
CA GLY A 201 -15.33 -10.07 18.65
C GLY A 201 -15.78 -10.23 17.20
N TYR A 202 -15.67 -9.18 16.43
CA TYR A 202 -16.07 -9.09 15.03
C TYR A 202 -14.85 -9.09 14.10
N SER A 203 -15.08 -9.19 12.80
CA SER A 203 -14.03 -9.03 11.80
C SER A 203 -13.94 -7.57 11.37
N ASP A 204 -12.91 -6.88 11.84
CA ASP A 204 -12.66 -5.48 11.53
C ASP A 204 -11.46 -5.36 10.58
N SER A 205 -11.64 -4.69 9.45
CA SER A 205 -10.65 -4.68 8.37
C SER A 205 -10.57 -3.35 7.63
N ASN A 206 -9.57 -3.22 6.76
CA ASN A 206 -9.42 -2.10 5.82
C ASN A 206 -9.40 -0.73 6.51
N GLY A 207 -8.72 -0.61 7.65
CA GLY A 207 -8.52 0.66 8.34
C GLY A 207 -7.86 1.70 7.44
N LYS A 208 -8.50 2.87 7.26
CA LYS A 208 -8.06 3.98 6.45
C LYS A 208 -8.02 5.26 7.26
N TRP A 209 -6.91 5.99 7.17
CA TRP A 209 -6.84 7.32 7.76
C TRP A 209 -7.75 8.29 7.01
N VAL A 210 -8.54 9.05 7.75
CA VAL A 210 -9.41 10.12 7.21
C VAL A 210 -9.28 11.37 8.07
N LEU A 211 -9.77 12.50 7.57
CA LEU A 211 -9.74 13.80 8.27
C LEU A 211 -8.33 14.18 8.76
N ASP A 212 -7.34 14.06 7.88
CA ASP A 212 -5.92 14.36 8.17
C ASP A 212 -5.37 13.58 9.39
N GLY A 213 -5.76 12.31 9.51
CA GLY A 213 -5.31 11.44 10.61
C GLY A 213 -6.10 11.57 11.90
N LYS A 214 -7.18 12.36 11.93
CA LYS A 214 -8.02 12.54 13.12
C LYS A 214 -9.08 11.47 13.30
N ALA A 215 -9.27 10.61 12.30
CA ALA A 215 -10.18 9.49 12.37
C ALA A 215 -9.70 8.33 11.49
N MET A 216 -10.25 7.15 11.76
CA MET A 216 -10.10 5.94 10.97
C MET A 216 -11.47 5.53 10.43
N LEU A 217 -11.55 5.29 9.11
CA LEU A 217 -12.67 4.59 8.48
C LEU A 217 -12.29 3.11 8.37
N PHE A 218 -13.21 2.20 8.67
CA PHE A 218 -12.97 0.76 8.59
C PHE A 218 -14.24 -0.02 8.29
N GLN A 219 -14.07 -1.28 7.90
CA GLN A 219 -15.16 -2.23 7.66
C GLN A 219 -15.31 -3.16 8.86
N SER A 220 -16.57 -3.57 9.14
CA SER A 220 -16.89 -4.52 10.21
C SER A 220 -18.16 -5.28 9.94
N ASP A 221 -18.19 -6.56 10.28
CA ASP A 221 -19.37 -7.43 10.21
C ASP A 221 -20.26 -7.38 11.48
N ARG A 222 -20.08 -6.33 12.33
CA ARG A 222 -20.74 -6.26 13.66
C ARG A 222 -22.24 -6.00 13.63
N ALA A 223 -22.78 -5.41 12.56
CA ALA A 223 -24.20 -5.04 12.46
C ALA A 223 -24.94 -5.83 11.36
N GLY A 224 -24.23 -6.45 10.42
CA GLY A 224 -24.79 -7.20 9.33
C GLY A 224 -24.97 -8.70 9.61
N TYR A 225 -25.43 -9.43 8.60
CA TYR A 225 -25.46 -10.87 8.65
C TYR A 225 -24.03 -11.42 8.75
N ARG A 226 -23.82 -12.33 9.68
CA ARG A 226 -22.52 -12.96 9.91
C ARG A 226 -22.59 -14.45 9.66
N SER A 227 -21.89 -14.90 8.62
CA SER A 227 -21.78 -16.32 8.31
C SER A 227 -20.67 -16.99 9.11
N HIS A 228 -20.59 -18.31 9.00
CA HIS A 228 -19.51 -19.08 9.62
C HIS A 228 -18.14 -18.59 9.14
N GLY A 229 -17.26 -18.22 10.08
CA GLY A 229 -15.91 -17.71 9.79
C GLY A 229 -15.89 -16.37 9.05
N SER A 230 -16.96 -15.59 9.15
CA SER A 230 -17.13 -14.28 8.45
C SER A 230 -17.07 -14.38 6.91
N TRP A 231 -17.12 -15.54 6.33
CA TRP A 231 -17.18 -15.73 4.88
C TRP A 231 -18.60 -15.45 4.39
N GLY A 232 -18.73 -14.46 3.50
CA GLY A 232 -20.02 -13.97 3.03
C GLY A 232 -20.79 -13.18 4.10
N ALA A 233 -20.10 -12.62 5.08
CA ALA A 233 -20.65 -11.65 5.99
C ALA A 233 -21.02 -10.36 5.25
N GLU A 234 -21.98 -9.61 5.79
CA GLU A 234 -22.33 -8.27 5.34
C GLU A 234 -21.51 -7.28 6.18
N ASP A 235 -20.62 -6.53 5.52
CA ASP A 235 -19.79 -5.55 6.16
C ASP A 235 -20.37 -4.15 6.00
N ASP A 236 -20.40 -3.40 7.10
CA ASP A 236 -20.72 -1.99 7.11
C ASP A 236 -19.47 -1.14 7.30
N ALA A 237 -19.56 0.13 6.91
CA ALA A 237 -18.50 1.12 7.11
C ALA A 237 -18.69 1.83 8.45
N TYR A 238 -17.60 1.88 9.24
CA TYR A 238 -17.55 2.54 10.55
C TYR A 238 -16.47 3.60 10.55
N ILE A 239 -16.67 4.63 11.36
CA ILE A 239 -15.67 5.66 11.62
C ILE A 239 -15.34 5.73 13.10
N MET A 240 -14.05 5.70 13.44
CA MET A 240 -13.51 5.92 14.78
C MET A 240 -12.76 7.24 14.81
N PHE A 241 -13.17 8.15 15.68
CA PHE A 241 -12.51 9.44 15.86
C PHE A 241 -11.43 9.34 16.94
N PHE A 242 -10.26 9.90 16.66
CA PHE A 242 -9.16 10.05 17.61
C PHE A 242 -9.11 11.46 18.22
N ASP A 243 -9.91 12.38 17.68
CA ASP A 243 -9.97 13.79 18.05
C ASP A 243 -11.43 14.20 18.29
N LEU A 244 -11.71 14.75 19.48
CA LEU A 244 -13.08 15.12 19.87
C LEU A 244 -13.60 16.31 19.07
N ASP A 245 -12.75 17.26 18.72
CA ASP A 245 -13.15 18.42 17.92
C ASP A 245 -13.52 17.99 16.51
N ALA A 246 -12.78 17.04 15.93
CA ALA A 246 -13.12 16.43 14.64
C ALA A 246 -14.48 15.72 14.70
N TYR A 247 -14.75 14.96 15.79
CA TYR A 247 -16.05 14.32 16.01
C TYR A 247 -17.18 15.34 16.10
N ASN A 248 -17.01 16.39 16.94
CA ASN A 248 -18.00 17.42 17.11
C ASN A 248 -18.32 18.14 15.79
N ARG A 249 -17.25 18.51 15.02
CA ARG A 249 -17.41 19.15 13.73
C ARG A 249 -18.10 18.26 12.69
N PHE A 250 -17.80 16.96 12.69
CA PHE A 250 -18.43 16.00 11.79
C PHE A 250 -19.95 15.90 12.02
N ASN A 251 -20.40 16.07 13.27
CA ASN A 251 -21.81 16.01 13.63
C ASN A 251 -22.55 17.35 13.53
N MET A 252 -21.87 18.45 13.17
CA MET A 252 -22.53 19.73 12.95
C MET A 252 -23.47 19.69 11.76
N SER A 253 -24.59 20.35 11.87
CA SER A 253 -25.49 20.62 10.76
C SER A 253 -24.84 21.60 9.77
N LYS A 254 -25.40 21.70 8.56
CA LYS A 254 -24.90 22.67 7.56
C LYS A 254 -25.04 24.13 8.01
N GLU A 255 -25.89 24.40 9.00
CA GLU A 255 -26.11 25.75 9.56
C GLU A 255 -25.10 26.10 10.65
N GLU A 256 -24.41 25.09 11.20
CA GLU A 256 -23.40 25.23 12.27
C GLU A 256 -21.97 25.29 11.74
N ILE A 257 -21.76 24.92 10.48
CA ILE A 257 -20.46 24.96 9.78
C ILE A 257 -20.25 26.33 9.12
#